data_7e9c2a7cf2c1ef77a0ec00fa1530d882
#
_entry.id   7e9c2a7cf2c1ef77a0ec00fa1530d882
#
_cell.length_a   1.000
_cell.length_b   1.000
_cell.length_c   1.000
_cell.angle_alpha   90.00
_cell.angle_beta   90.00
_cell.angle_gamma   90.00
#
_symmetry.space_group_name_H-M   'P 1'
#
loop_
_entity.id
_entity.type
_entity.pdbx_description
1 polymer ?
#
loop_
_entity_poly.entity_id
_entity_poly.type
_entity_poly.pdbx_seq_one_letter_code
_entity_poly.pdbx_strand_id
1 'polypeptide(L)'
;IPPFLHEWHQQLPPQHQNYIHLNGIIPNQKLIKVYAKSKICLCSSRYEGSHIASAEALCAGASVVGPRLTPQLNCLQWYVSHDSGTLSPDDSPESLSGALLEEIRAWDSGKRNPEEISRYWCSLLHAENSCKRIIAAYEAAQGGKTGL
;
A
#
# COMPACT_ATOMS: atom_id res chain seq x y z
N ILE A 1 -20.83 -2.04 -3.50
CA ILE A 1 -20.49 -0.67 -3.02
C ILE A 1 -21.61 -0.25 -2.06
N PRO A 2 -21.27 0.27 -0.87
CA PRO A 2 -22.27 0.77 0.06
C PRO A 2 -23.12 1.90 -0.56
N PRO A 3 -24.44 1.94 -0.33
CA PRO A 3 -25.34 2.94 -0.94
C PRO A 3 -24.90 4.38 -0.69
N PHE A 4 -24.44 4.70 0.52
CA PHE A 4 -24.01 6.05 0.88
C PHE A 4 -22.86 6.58 0.00
N LEU A 5 -21.99 5.70 -0.52
CA LEU A 5 -20.91 6.11 -1.43
C LEU A 5 -21.45 6.49 -2.81
N HIS A 6 -22.50 5.82 -3.29
CA HIS A 6 -23.17 6.21 -4.53
C HIS A 6 -23.87 7.56 -4.37
N GLU A 7 -24.58 7.75 -3.26
CA GLU A 7 -25.26 9.01 -2.95
C GLU A 7 -24.24 10.16 -2.85
N TRP A 8 -23.15 9.96 -2.12
CA TRP A 8 -22.06 10.92 -2.03
C TRP A 8 -21.47 11.26 -3.42
N HIS A 9 -21.20 10.26 -4.24
CA HIS A 9 -20.64 10.46 -5.57
C HIS A 9 -21.58 11.28 -6.47
N GLN A 10 -22.88 11.02 -6.40
CA GLN A 10 -23.90 11.76 -7.15
C GLN A 10 -24.04 13.23 -6.71
N GLN A 11 -23.68 13.57 -5.48
CA GLN A 11 -23.68 14.93 -4.96
C GLN A 11 -22.45 15.75 -5.35
N LEU A 12 -21.42 15.11 -5.89
CA LEU A 12 -20.23 15.81 -6.35
C LEU A 12 -20.54 16.66 -7.59
N PRO A 13 -19.83 17.78 -7.78
CA PRO A 13 -19.88 18.52 -9.04
C PRO A 13 -19.56 17.60 -10.23
N PRO A 14 -20.23 17.74 -11.38
CA PRO A 14 -20.05 16.85 -12.55
C PRO A 14 -18.59 16.69 -12.99
N GLN A 15 -17.81 17.76 -12.92
CA GLN A 15 -16.38 17.71 -13.23
C GLN A 15 -15.59 16.75 -12.31
N HIS A 16 -15.98 16.59 -11.05
CA HIS A 16 -15.33 15.71 -10.10
C HIS A 16 -15.78 14.26 -10.26
N GLN A 17 -17.07 14.05 -10.60
CA GLN A 17 -17.59 12.69 -10.83
C GLN A 17 -16.84 11.97 -11.96
N ASN A 18 -16.41 12.67 -12.99
CA ASN A 18 -15.69 12.10 -14.12
C ASN A 18 -14.32 11.49 -13.75
N TYR A 19 -13.73 11.92 -12.62
CA TYR A 19 -12.42 11.44 -12.16
C TYR A 19 -12.51 10.37 -11.07
N ILE A 20 -13.71 10.11 -10.53
CA ILE A 20 -13.92 9.18 -9.43
C ILE A 20 -14.70 7.97 -9.91
N HIS A 21 -14.05 6.83 -9.94
CA HIS A 21 -14.65 5.58 -10.39
C HIS A 21 -14.95 4.68 -9.19
N LEU A 22 -16.22 4.50 -8.89
CA LEU A 22 -16.66 3.56 -7.87
C LEU A 22 -16.73 2.15 -8.47
N ASN A 23 -15.76 1.32 -8.14
CA ASN A 23 -15.72 -0.07 -8.55
C ASN A 23 -16.25 -0.95 -7.43
N GLY A 24 -17.06 -1.95 -7.77
CA GLY A 24 -17.45 -3.01 -6.84
C GLY A 24 -16.31 -4.01 -6.64
N ILE A 25 -16.69 -5.28 -6.45
CA ILE A 25 -15.71 -6.38 -6.37
C ILE A 25 -15.04 -6.55 -7.74
N ILE A 26 -13.73 -6.37 -7.76
CA ILE A 26 -12.90 -6.57 -8.95
C ILE A 26 -12.23 -7.95 -8.84
N PRO A 27 -12.39 -8.85 -9.84
CA PRO A 27 -11.66 -10.11 -9.86
C PRO A 27 -10.15 -9.91 -9.84
N ASN A 28 -9.40 -10.76 -9.10
CA ASN A 28 -7.95 -10.62 -8.91
C ASN A 28 -7.16 -10.44 -10.22
N GLN A 29 -7.52 -11.15 -11.27
CA GLN A 29 -6.87 -11.01 -12.59
C GLN A 29 -7.01 -9.59 -13.20
N LYS A 30 -8.11 -8.88 -12.88
CA LYS A 30 -8.30 -7.50 -13.30
C LYS A 30 -7.66 -6.52 -12.32
N LEU A 31 -7.64 -6.86 -11.04
CA LEU A 31 -7.07 -6.03 -9.98
C LEU A 31 -5.57 -5.81 -10.18
N ILE A 32 -4.83 -6.83 -10.61
CA ILE A 32 -3.41 -6.72 -10.98
C ILE A 32 -3.18 -5.61 -12.03
N LYS A 33 -4.08 -5.50 -13.01
CA LYS A 33 -3.99 -4.45 -14.05
C LYS A 33 -4.30 -3.05 -13.50
N VAL A 34 -5.14 -2.97 -12.46
CA VAL A 34 -5.41 -1.70 -11.77
C VAL A 34 -4.17 -1.25 -11.02
N TYR A 35 -3.58 -2.13 -10.23
CA TYR A 35 -2.33 -1.80 -9.50
C TYR A 35 -1.20 -1.40 -10.44
N ALA A 36 -0.96 -2.14 -11.51
CA ALA A 36 0.10 -1.85 -12.48
C ALA A 36 -0.06 -0.48 -13.20
N LYS A 37 -1.25 0.11 -13.18
CA LYS A 37 -1.53 1.44 -13.73
C LYS A 37 -1.62 2.53 -12.68
N SER A 38 -1.64 2.17 -11.41
CA SER A 38 -1.77 3.10 -10.29
C SER A 38 -0.40 3.61 -9.88
N LYS A 39 -0.28 4.91 -9.65
CA LYS A 39 0.92 5.50 -9.03
C LYS A 39 0.87 5.40 -7.52
N ILE A 40 -0.32 5.55 -6.92
CA ILE A 40 -0.51 5.65 -5.47
C ILE A 40 -1.65 4.73 -5.05
N CYS A 41 -1.44 3.97 -3.99
CA CYS A 41 -2.45 3.25 -3.23
C CYS A 41 -2.74 4.02 -1.93
N LEU A 42 -3.95 4.54 -1.80
CA LEU A 42 -4.38 5.24 -0.59
C LEU A 42 -5.07 4.26 0.35
N CYS A 43 -4.55 4.14 1.56
CA CYS A 43 -5.16 3.42 2.67
C CYS A 43 -5.69 4.43 3.70
N SER A 44 -6.99 4.48 3.89
CA SER A 44 -7.65 5.33 4.89
C SER A 44 -8.11 4.55 6.13
N SER A 45 -7.78 3.28 6.24
CA SER A 45 -8.22 2.41 7.33
C SER A 45 -7.53 2.77 8.64
N ARG A 46 -8.32 2.80 9.73
CA ARG A 46 -7.81 2.94 11.09
C ARG A 46 -7.25 1.65 11.66
N TYR A 47 -7.84 0.52 11.28
CA TYR A 47 -7.52 -0.80 11.81
C TYR A 47 -7.11 -1.72 10.69
N GLU A 48 -5.85 -2.10 10.68
CA GLU A 48 -5.30 -3.03 9.68
C GLU A 48 -4.27 -3.95 10.31
N GLY A 49 -4.55 -5.23 10.32
CA GLY A 49 -3.59 -6.25 10.76
C GLY A 49 -2.50 -6.51 9.70
N SER A 50 -2.91 -6.65 8.44
CA SER A 50 -2.04 -6.81 7.29
C SER A 50 -2.73 -6.23 6.07
N HIS A 51 -2.34 -5.05 5.67
CA HIS A 51 -2.96 -4.37 4.52
C HIS A 51 -2.45 -4.98 3.20
N ILE A 52 -3.07 -6.09 2.78
CA ILE A 52 -2.68 -6.85 1.58
C ILE A 52 -2.71 -5.95 0.33
N ALA A 53 -3.70 -5.07 0.22
CA ALA A 53 -3.80 -4.14 -0.90
C ALA A 53 -2.57 -3.23 -1.04
N SER A 54 -1.98 -2.77 0.07
CA SER A 54 -0.73 -2.02 0.05
C SER A 54 0.45 -2.88 -0.40
N ALA A 55 0.53 -4.12 0.09
CA ALA A 55 1.60 -5.05 -0.30
C ALA A 55 1.54 -5.37 -1.81
N GLU A 56 0.35 -5.62 -2.34
CA GLU A 56 0.12 -5.87 -3.77
C GLU A 56 0.44 -4.64 -4.61
N ALA A 57 0.04 -3.45 -4.18
CA ALA A 57 0.31 -2.19 -4.85
C ALA A 57 1.82 -1.90 -4.92
N LEU A 58 2.55 -2.09 -3.81
CA LEU A 58 4.00 -1.95 -3.74
C LEU A 58 4.72 -2.93 -4.67
N CYS A 59 4.29 -4.20 -4.68
CA CYS A 59 4.84 -5.20 -5.61
C CYS A 59 4.54 -4.85 -7.08
N ALA A 60 3.47 -4.13 -7.35
CA ALA A 60 3.15 -3.62 -8.68
C ALA A 60 3.86 -2.29 -9.03
N GLY A 61 4.62 -1.72 -8.11
CA GLY A 61 5.40 -0.49 -8.32
C GLY A 61 4.66 0.80 -7.93
N ALA A 62 3.47 0.72 -7.34
CA ALA A 62 2.80 1.88 -6.77
C ALA A 62 3.37 2.22 -5.39
N SER A 63 3.34 3.48 -5.01
CA SER A 63 3.62 3.90 -3.64
C SER A 63 2.37 3.84 -2.76
N VAL A 64 2.54 3.94 -1.45
CA VAL A 64 1.44 3.86 -0.48
C VAL A 64 1.33 5.15 0.33
N VAL A 65 0.10 5.63 0.51
CA VAL A 65 -0.25 6.73 1.41
C VAL A 65 -1.25 6.23 2.44
N GLY A 66 -1.04 6.59 3.69
CA GLY A 66 -1.99 6.27 4.76
C GLY A 66 -1.57 6.83 6.11
N PRO A 67 -2.36 6.61 7.18
CA PRO A 67 -2.08 7.19 8.47
C PRO A 67 -0.96 6.47 9.21
N ARG A 68 -0.13 7.23 9.91
CA ARG A 68 0.80 6.71 10.90
C ARG A 68 0.06 6.53 12.22
N LEU A 69 -0.32 5.31 12.49
CA LEU A 69 -0.96 4.93 13.75
C LEU A 69 -0.04 4.00 14.55
N THR A 70 -0.45 3.65 15.76
CA THR A 70 0.32 2.70 16.56
C THR A 70 0.35 1.32 15.87
N PRO A 71 1.41 0.51 16.05
CA PRO A 71 1.52 -0.81 15.43
C PRO A 71 0.34 -1.75 15.75
N GLN A 72 -0.31 -1.54 16.90
CA GLN A 72 -1.47 -2.33 17.32
C GLN A 72 -2.75 -1.99 16.53
N LEU A 73 -2.79 -0.81 15.92
CA LEU A 73 -3.95 -0.35 15.15
C LEU A 73 -3.75 -0.52 13.65
N ASN A 74 -2.52 -0.30 13.17
CA ASN A 74 -2.28 -0.29 11.74
C ASN A 74 -0.84 -0.68 11.41
N CYS A 75 -0.69 -1.59 10.44
CA CYS A 75 0.61 -2.12 10.01
C CYS A 75 1.30 -1.27 8.92
N LEU A 76 0.68 -0.20 8.42
CA LEU A 76 1.18 0.57 7.26
C LEU A 76 2.60 1.10 7.45
N GLN A 77 2.98 1.46 8.67
CA GLN A 77 4.35 1.92 8.96
C GLN A 77 5.43 0.89 8.61
N TRP A 78 5.08 -0.38 8.45
CA TRP A 78 6.01 -1.45 8.04
C TRP A 78 6.12 -1.57 6.51
N TYR A 79 5.12 -1.06 5.79
CA TYR A 79 5.08 -1.05 4.33
C TYR A 79 5.54 0.26 3.71
N VAL A 80 5.61 1.34 4.48
CA VAL A 80 5.97 2.65 3.96
C VAL A 80 7.37 3.01 4.41
N SER A 81 8.30 2.98 3.49
CA SER A 81 9.64 3.55 3.64
C SER A 81 9.74 4.89 2.93
N HIS A 82 10.86 5.59 3.13
CA HIS A 82 11.16 6.87 2.49
C HIS A 82 10.95 6.87 0.96
N ASP A 83 11.23 5.72 0.29
CA ASP A 83 11.19 5.64 -1.17
C ASP A 83 9.89 5.03 -1.72
N SER A 84 9.01 4.55 -0.85
CA SER A 84 7.81 3.80 -1.26
C SER A 84 6.48 4.38 -0.80
N GLY A 85 6.48 5.59 -0.24
CA GLY A 85 5.24 6.26 0.12
C GLY A 85 5.38 7.34 1.17
N THR A 86 4.24 7.89 1.59
CA THR A 86 4.14 8.96 2.59
C THR A 86 3.10 8.58 3.64
N LEU A 87 3.46 8.68 4.92
CA LEU A 87 2.53 8.51 6.05
C LEU A 87 2.08 9.86 6.58
N SER A 88 0.76 10.05 6.70
CA SER A 88 0.20 11.21 7.39
C SER A 88 0.44 11.11 8.91
N PRO A 89 0.58 12.23 9.63
CA PRO A 89 0.78 12.24 11.08
C PRO A 89 -0.34 11.54 11.85
N ASP A 90 -1.56 11.64 11.37
CA ASP A 90 -2.78 11.06 11.95
C ASP A 90 -3.77 10.64 10.84
N ASP A 91 -4.95 10.17 11.23
CA ASP A 91 -6.00 9.67 10.35
C ASP A 91 -7.08 10.73 9.99
N SER A 92 -6.82 12.01 10.27
CA SER A 92 -7.72 13.08 9.86
C SER A 92 -7.74 13.23 8.32
N PRO A 93 -8.87 13.62 7.73
CA PRO A 93 -8.95 13.88 6.31
C PRO A 93 -7.93 14.92 5.81
N GLU A 94 -7.66 15.94 6.62
CA GLU A 94 -6.71 17.00 6.34
C GLU A 94 -5.28 16.47 6.29
N SER A 95 -4.88 15.66 7.27
CA SER A 95 -3.55 15.03 7.32
C SER A 95 -3.36 14.05 6.16
N LEU A 96 -4.36 13.20 5.87
CA LEU A 96 -4.32 12.27 4.74
C LEU A 96 -4.25 13.00 3.40
N SER A 97 -5.01 14.08 3.24
CA SER A 97 -4.97 14.92 2.03
C SER A 97 -3.60 15.56 1.85
N GLY A 98 -2.99 16.07 2.92
CA GLY A 98 -1.64 16.62 2.92
C GLY A 98 -0.59 15.58 2.47
N ALA A 99 -0.64 14.38 3.06
CA ALA A 99 0.25 13.28 2.69
C ALA A 99 0.05 12.82 1.23
N LEU A 100 -1.19 12.78 0.75
CA LEU A 100 -1.48 12.45 -0.64
C LEU A 100 -0.90 13.49 -1.60
N LEU A 101 -1.04 14.78 -1.29
CA LEU A 101 -0.46 15.86 -2.10
C LEU A 101 1.08 15.81 -2.11
N GLU A 102 1.70 15.50 -0.99
CA GLU A 102 3.14 15.29 -0.89
C GLU A 102 3.59 14.13 -1.79
N GLU A 103 2.87 13.01 -1.74
CA GLU A 103 3.18 11.84 -2.54
C GLU A 103 3.00 12.10 -4.05
N ILE A 104 1.95 12.84 -4.45
CA ILE A 104 1.76 13.28 -5.85
C ILE A 104 2.97 14.09 -6.32
N ARG A 105 3.44 15.05 -5.51
CA ARG A 105 4.62 15.84 -5.83
C ARG A 105 5.89 15.00 -5.93
N ALA A 106 6.01 13.95 -5.11
CA ALA A 106 7.14 13.01 -5.19
C ALA A 106 7.14 12.24 -6.53
N TRP A 107 5.98 11.84 -7.03
CA TRP A 107 5.85 11.24 -8.36
C TRP A 107 6.15 12.24 -9.47
N ASP A 108 5.62 13.44 -9.41
CA ASP A 108 5.78 14.48 -10.45
C ASP A 108 7.23 14.97 -10.53
N SER A 109 7.95 14.96 -9.42
CA SER A 109 9.38 15.34 -9.37
C SER A 109 10.34 14.20 -9.72
N GLY A 110 9.83 13.01 -10.03
CA GLY A 110 10.67 11.86 -10.35
C GLY A 110 11.36 11.20 -9.14
N LYS A 111 10.96 11.52 -7.93
CA LYS A 111 11.45 10.87 -6.69
C LYS A 111 10.96 9.43 -6.53
N ARG A 112 9.93 9.04 -7.26
CA ARG A 112 9.38 7.68 -7.23
C ARG A 112 9.75 6.96 -8.51
N ASN A 113 10.30 5.76 -8.35
CA ASN A 113 10.62 4.87 -9.45
C ASN A 113 9.83 3.56 -9.28
N PRO A 114 8.84 3.29 -10.14
CA PRO A 114 7.97 2.12 -9.99
C PRO A 114 8.74 0.80 -10.07
N GLU A 115 9.80 0.73 -10.88
CA GLU A 115 10.60 -0.49 -11.02
C GLU A 115 11.43 -0.78 -9.76
N GLU A 116 11.96 0.25 -9.12
CA GLU A 116 12.71 0.13 -7.86
C GLU A 116 11.81 -0.25 -6.71
N ILE A 117 10.64 0.41 -6.60
CA ILE A 117 9.61 0.06 -5.61
C ILE A 117 9.22 -1.40 -5.76
N SER A 118 8.83 -1.82 -6.96
CA SER A 118 8.42 -3.20 -7.25
C SER A 118 9.53 -4.19 -6.92
N ARG A 119 10.74 -3.96 -7.38
CA ARG A 119 11.89 -4.85 -7.16
C ARG A 119 12.18 -5.04 -5.68
N TYR A 120 12.21 -3.94 -4.92
CA TYR A 120 12.46 -3.99 -3.49
C TYR A 120 11.38 -4.78 -2.75
N TRP A 121 10.10 -4.44 -2.96
CA TRP A 121 9.00 -5.07 -2.23
C TRP A 121 8.72 -6.51 -2.67
N CYS A 122 8.87 -6.84 -3.93
CA CYS A 122 8.81 -8.22 -4.38
C CYS A 122 9.93 -9.08 -3.75
N SER A 123 11.11 -8.53 -3.54
CA SER A 123 12.19 -9.25 -2.85
C SER A 123 11.85 -9.62 -1.41
N LEU A 124 10.99 -8.83 -0.76
CA LEU A 124 10.55 -9.05 0.62
C LEU A 124 9.26 -9.86 0.74
N LEU A 125 8.26 -9.54 -0.10
CA LEU A 125 6.88 -9.98 0.06
C LEU A 125 6.47 -11.10 -0.88
N HIS A 126 7.20 -11.35 -1.98
CA HIS A 126 6.89 -12.45 -2.87
C HIS A 126 6.97 -13.79 -2.12
N ALA A 127 5.96 -14.64 -2.29
CA ALA A 127 5.81 -15.88 -1.50
C ALA A 127 7.07 -16.75 -1.52
N GLU A 128 7.71 -16.92 -2.68
CA GLU A 128 8.94 -17.71 -2.80
C GLU A 128 10.08 -17.13 -1.95
N ASN A 129 10.27 -15.82 -1.97
CA ASN A 129 11.31 -15.16 -1.19
C ASN A 129 11.02 -15.20 0.31
N SER A 130 9.76 -15.06 0.69
CA SER A 130 9.31 -15.21 2.08
C SER A 130 9.55 -16.64 2.57
N CYS A 131 9.23 -17.66 1.79
CA CYS A 131 9.50 -19.06 2.12
C CYS A 131 11.01 -19.33 2.28
N LYS A 132 11.84 -18.85 1.37
CA LYS A 132 13.31 -18.98 1.47
C LYS A 132 13.85 -18.37 2.77
N ARG A 133 13.36 -17.21 3.16
CA ARG A 133 13.76 -16.54 4.43
C ARG A 133 13.33 -17.32 5.65
N ILE A 134 12.12 -17.89 5.67
CA ILE A 134 11.62 -18.72 6.78
C ILE A 134 12.47 -19.98 6.90
N ILE A 135 12.75 -20.66 5.79
CA ILE A 135 13.59 -21.88 5.78
C ILE A 135 14.99 -21.56 6.30
N ALA A 136 15.63 -20.50 5.79
CA ALA A 136 16.95 -20.11 6.24
C ALA A 136 17.00 -19.77 7.74
N ALA A 137 15.97 -19.07 8.25
CA ALA A 137 15.88 -18.77 9.68
C ALA A 137 15.70 -20.04 10.53
N TYR A 138 14.91 -21.00 10.05
CA TYR A 138 14.73 -22.28 10.72
C TYR A 138 16.03 -23.10 10.76
N GLU A 139 16.75 -23.21 9.65
CA GLU A 139 18.02 -23.91 9.54
C GLU A 139 19.09 -23.30 10.47
N ALA A 140 19.17 -21.97 10.50
CA ALA A 140 20.07 -21.26 11.40
C ALA A 140 19.77 -21.54 12.89
N ALA A 141 18.48 -21.62 13.26
CA ALA A 141 18.04 -21.92 14.60
C ALA A 141 18.35 -23.40 15.00
N GLN A 142 18.37 -24.31 14.05
CA GLN A 142 18.75 -25.72 14.29
C GLN A 142 20.27 -25.91 14.38
N GLY A 143 21.05 -25.22 13.51
CA GLY A 143 22.50 -25.27 13.51
C GLY A 143 23.17 -24.75 14.81
N GLY A 144 22.48 -23.86 15.53
CA GLY A 144 22.91 -23.38 16.86
C GLY A 144 22.71 -24.38 18.03
N LYS A 145 22.06 -25.53 17.81
CA LYS A 145 21.79 -26.54 18.83
C LYS A 145 22.76 -27.73 18.83
N THR A 146 23.75 -27.74 17.93
CA THR A 146 24.73 -28.84 17.82
C THR A 146 26.01 -28.58 18.62
N GLY A 147 25.96 -27.77 19.68
CA GLY A 147 27.07 -27.45 20.58
C GLY A 147 26.68 -27.61 22.05
N LEU A 148 26.31 -28.85 22.48
CA LEU A 148 26.32 -29.30 23.89
C LEU A 148 26.97 -30.66 23.95
#